data_4192f0a63ece9642cf57417bc66fc3e6
#
_entry.id   4192f0a63ece9642cf57417bc66fc3e6
#
_cell.length_a   1.000
_cell.length_b   1.000
_cell.length_c   1.000
_cell.angle_alpha   90.00
_cell.angle_beta   90.00
_cell.angle_gamma   90.00
#
_symmetry.space_group_name_H-M   'P 1'
#
loop_
_entity.id
_entity.type
_entity.pdbx_description
1 polymer ?
#
loop_
_entity_poly.entity_id
_entity_poly.type
_entity_poly.pdbx_seq_one_letter_code
_entity_poly.pdbx_strand_id
1 'polypeptide(L)' 'LNETQRSLVMLKDYEGYSYEEIGQITGLSESQVKVYLHRARIQLKNFLVKPENVL' A
#
# COMPACT_ATOMS: atom_id res chain seq x y z
N LEU A 1 -3.44 6.55 6.15
CA LEU A 1 -3.69 5.93 4.85
C LEU A 1 -5.14 6.18 4.43
N ASN A 2 -5.33 6.46 3.15
CA ASN A 2 -6.70 6.49 2.67
C ASN A 2 -7.15 5.07 2.35
N GLU A 3 -8.44 4.95 2.01
CA GLU A 3 -9.02 3.63 1.81
C GLU A 3 -8.40 2.90 0.64
N THR A 4 -8.10 3.62 -0.43
CA THR A 4 -7.50 3.00 -1.60
C THR A 4 -6.13 2.42 -1.27
N GLN A 5 -5.31 3.18 -0.56
CA GLN A 5 -3.99 2.71 -0.18
C GLN A 5 -4.07 1.51 0.75
N ARG A 6 -5.00 1.54 1.68
CA ARG A 6 -5.19 0.43 2.59
C ARG A 6 -5.61 -0.83 1.85
N SER A 7 -6.54 -0.68 0.91
CA SER A 7 -6.99 -1.83 0.12
C SER A 7 -5.85 -2.43 -0.68
N LEU A 8 -5.01 -1.58 -1.28
CA LEU A 8 -3.90 -2.08 -2.07
C LEU A 8 -2.89 -2.83 -1.21
N VAL A 9 -2.60 -2.32 -0.04
CA VAL A 9 -1.68 -3.01 0.88
C VAL A 9 -2.25 -4.36 1.28
N MET A 10 -3.54 -4.41 1.59
CA MET A 10 -4.18 -5.68 1.94
C MET A 10 -4.09 -6.68 0.81
N LEU A 11 -4.38 -6.26 -0.41
CA LEU A 11 -4.34 -7.15 -1.55
C LEU A 11 -2.93 -7.66 -1.82
N LYS A 12 -1.94 -6.80 -1.67
CA LYS A 12 -0.57 -7.20 -1.97
C LYS A 12 0.06 -8.00 -0.84
N ASP A 13 -0.04 -7.50 0.38
CA ASP A 13 0.72 -8.06 1.49
C ASP A 13 -0.01 -9.19 2.19
N TYR A 14 -1.33 -9.14 2.25
CA TYR A 14 -2.10 -10.18 2.93
C TYR A 14 -2.60 -11.24 1.96
N GLU A 15 -3.14 -10.81 0.83
CA GLU A 15 -3.72 -11.75 -0.13
C GLU A 15 -2.68 -12.29 -1.10
N GLY A 16 -1.57 -11.59 -1.28
CA GLY A 16 -0.51 -12.08 -2.13
C GLY A 16 -0.72 -11.89 -3.61
N TYR A 17 -1.62 -11.01 -4.02
CA TYR A 17 -1.84 -10.75 -5.44
C TYR A 17 -0.66 -10.02 -6.05
N SER A 18 -0.44 -10.25 -7.34
CA SER A 18 0.55 -9.51 -8.10
C SER A 18 0.07 -8.11 -8.41
N TYR A 19 0.98 -7.25 -8.83
CA TYR A 19 0.60 -5.89 -9.24
C TYR A 19 -0.42 -5.92 -10.36
N GLU A 20 -0.23 -6.83 -11.32
CA GLU A 20 -1.15 -6.94 -12.43
C GLU A 20 -2.54 -7.35 -11.95
N GLU A 21 -2.59 -8.31 -11.07
CA GLU A 21 -3.87 -8.77 -10.53
C GLU A 21 -4.57 -7.68 -9.73
N ILE A 22 -3.82 -6.95 -8.94
CA ILE A 22 -4.39 -5.84 -8.18
C ILE A 22 -4.93 -4.78 -9.12
N GLY A 23 -4.20 -4.51 -10.20
CA GLY A 23 -4.69 -3.57 -11.19
C GLY A 23 -6.01 -4.00 -11.79
N GLN A 24 -6.15 -5.29 -12.08
CA GLN A 24 -7.40 -5.80 -12.62
C GLN A 24 -8.54 -5.70 -11.61
N ILE A 25 -8.25 -5.99 -10.36
CA ILE A 25 -9.27 -5.95 -9.31
C ILE A 25 -9.73 -4.52 -9.07
N THR A 26 -8.82 -3.58 -9.06
CA THR A 26 -9.11 -2.20 -8.67
C THR A 26 -9.41 -1.27 -9.83
N GLY A 27 -9.11 -1.71 -11.05
CA GLY A 27 -9.25 -0.85 -12.22
C GLY A 27 -8.10 0.12 -12.42
N LEU A 28 -7.05 0.00 -11.65
CA LEU A 28 -5.87 0.84 -11.79
C LEU A 28 -4.86 0.20 -12.73
N SER A 29 -3.99 1.02 -13.31
CA SER A 29 -2.88 0.48 -14.09
C SER A 29 -1.85 -0.11 -13.15
N GLU A 30 -1.00 -0.99 -13.68
CA GLU A 30 0.05 -1.58 -12.87
C GLU A 30 0.99 -0.52 -12.30
N SER A 31 1.27 0.50 -13.10
CA SER A 31 2.11 1.60 -12.64
C SER A 31 1.47 2.35 -11.48
N GLN A 32 0.18 2.59 -11.56
CA GLN A 32 -0.53 3.26 -10.48
C GLN A 32 -0.54 2.43 -9.21
N VAL A 33 -0.71 1.13 -9.35
CA VAL A 33 -0.67 0.23 -8.19
C VAL A 33 0.69 0.34 -7.50
N LYS A 34 1.76 0.32 -8.28
CA LYS A 34 3.10 0.42 -7.70
C LYS A 34 3.32 1.73 -6.99
N VAL A 35 2.87 2.83 -7.58
CA VAL A 35 3.03 4.15 -6.98
C VAL A 35 2.25 4.25 -5.68
N TYR A 36 1.01 3.81 -5.70
CA TYR A 36 0.17 3.90 -4.51
C TYR A 36 0.70 3.03 -3.38
N LEU A 37 1.16 1.82 -3.72
CA LEU A 37 1.73 0.94 -2.70
C LEU A 37 3.01 1.52 -2.11
N HIS A 38 3.84 2.11 -2.96
CA HIS A 38 5.06 2.74 -2.49
C HIS A 38 4.76 3.86 -1.49
N ARG A 39 3.79 4.69 -1.83
CA ARG A 39 3.39 5.79 -0.95
C ARG A 39 2.78 5.28 0.34
N ALA A 40 1.97 4.25 0.25
CA ALA A 40 1.35 3.66 1.43
C ALA A 40 2.41 3.11 2.38
N ARG A 41 3.41 2.44 1.84
CA ARG A 41 4.46 1.86 2.66
C ARG A 41 5.32 2.93 3.31
N ILE A 42 5.55 4.04 2.62
CA ILE A 42 6.27 5.16 3.22
C ILE A 42 5.48 5.72 4.39
N GLN A 43 4.18 5.89 4.23
CA GLN A 43 3.35 6.40 5.32
C GLN A 43 3.35 5.46 6.50
N LEU A 44 3.24 4.17 6.25
CA LEU A 44 3.27 3.18 7.32
C LEU A 44 4.62 3.19 8.03
N LYS A 45 5.69 3.27 7.27
CA LYS A 45 7.01 3.32 7.86
C LYS A 45 7.17 4.54 8.75
N ASN A 46 6.75 5.69 8.27
CA ASN A 46 6.87 6.91 9.07
C ASN A 46 6.04 6.83 10.33
N PHE A 47 4.87 6.22 10.23
CA PHE A 47 4.00 6.08 11.38
C PHE A 47 4.58 5.13 12.41
N LEU A 48 5.18 4.03 11.95
CA LEU A 48 5.61 2.96 12.85
C LEU A 48 6.98 3.24 13.49
N VAL A 49 7.81 4.04 12.82
CA VAL A 49 9.19 4.23 13.32
C VAL A 49 9.45 5.61 13.86
N LYS A 50 8.43 6.37 14.14
CA LYS A 50 8.65 7.69 14.73
C LYS A 50 9.26 7.53 16.12
N PRO A 51 10.47 8.01 16.33
CA PRO A 51 11.15 7.72 17.57
C PRO A 51 10.52 8.36 18.78
N GLU A 52 9.91 9.49 18.60
CA GLU A 52 9.27 10.17 19.72
C GLU A 52 8.12 9.35 20.29
N ASN A 53 7.64 8.39 19.53
CA ASN A 53 6.57 7.54 20.04
C ASN A 53 7.06 6.56 21.07
N VAL A 54 8.35 6.45 21.18
CA VAL A 54 8.95 5.50 22.12
C VAL A 54 8.78 5.96 23.56
N LEU A 55 8.59 7.19 23.73
CA LEU A 55 8.48 7.75 25.09
C LEU A 55 7.25 7.29 25.85
#